data_f0e064e409cd4746f3997975822c083a
#
_entry.id   f0e064e409cd4746f3997975822c083a
#
_cell.length_a   1.000
_cell.length_b   1.000
_cell.length_c   1.000
_cell.angle_alpha   90.00
_cell.angle_beta   90.00
_cell.angle_gamma   90.00
#
_symmetry.space_group_name_H-M   'P 1'
#
loop_
_entity.id
_entity.type
_entity.pdbx_description
1 polymer ?
#
loop_
_entity_poly.entity_id
_entity_poly.type
_entity_poly.pdbx_seq_one_letter_code
_entity_poly.pdbx_strand_id
1 'polypeptide(L)'
;MDFSLGEELEAVRDLAREIFTDRATPERLREVETSPDRTDTPLWADLASAGLLGAVLPEQDGGAGLGMAGLSVLLEEQGRRVAPVPLWPALVAGLAVAAHGTPRQRTELLAGLASGDARATLALEEFGPADPLSPRTTAVPDGTARDLPRWRLTGTKAVVPAPDGARHILVTATTDAGPGLFLAEPDAPGTTWEFAETTTHDLSGHLTLEGTPAEPVGTPGDGTVAEVVRHAFVALAAVQVGVADGALRYAADHLRERAQFGRPLATFQAVQHQLADCYVDIDAMRVTLWQALDATAEPFDAADADRAALVAKWWATEAGLNTVHRIQHVHGGIGVDVDYPVHRHFLWGKQISSTLGGAGADLERLGDLLTAGTVTS
;
A
#
# COMPACT_ATOMS: atom_id res chain seq x y z
N MET A 1 22.28 -11.78 5.89
CA MET A 1 20.81 -11.58 5.88
C MET A 1 20.16 -12.95 5.89
N ASP A 2 19.34 -13.24 6.87
CA ASP A 2 18.51 -14.46 6.91
C ASP A 2 17.19 -14.15 6.18
N PHE A 3 16.86 -14.94 5.17
CA PHE A 3 15.64 -14.78 4.37
C PHE A 3 14.49 -15.68 4.86
N SER A 4 14.66 -16.36 5.99
CA SER A 4 13.57 -17.14 6.61
C SER A 4 12.61 -16.21 7.37
N LEU A 5 11.32 -16.47 7.22
CA LEU A 5 10.31 -15.90 8.11
C LEU A 5 10.44 -16.57 9.49
N GLY A 6 10.41 -15.81 10.57
CA GLY A 6 10.23 -16.39 11.89
C GLY A 6 8.85 -17.03 12.06
N GLU A 7 8.70 -17.89 13.07
CA GLU A 7 7.47 -18.67 13.32
C GLU A 7 6.19 -17.80 13.36
N GLU A 8 6.29 -16.61 13.96
CA GLU A 8 5.14 -15.69 14.07
C GLU A 8 4.69 -15.14 12.71
N LEU A 9 5.65 -14.71 11.86
CA LEU A 9 5.34 -14.23 10.51
C LEU A 9 4.85 -15.37 9.60
N GLU A 10 5.36 -16.60 9.79
CA GLU A 10 4.85 -17.80 9.10
C GLU A 10 3.40 -18.09 9.47
N ALA A 11 3.05 -18.00 10.75
CA ALA A 11 1.68 -18.18 11.22
C ALA A 11 0.73 -17.13 10.64
N VAL A 12 1.13 -15.85 10.62
CA VAL A 12 0.36 -14.76 9.98
C VAL A 12 0.18 -15.03 8.48
N ARG A 13 1.25 -15.42 7.77
CA ARG A 13 1.20 -15.74 6.35
C ARG A 13 0.20 -16.87 6.06
N ASP A 14 0.30 -17.95 6.81
CA ASP A 14 -0.48 -19.15 6.53
C ASP A 14 -1.97 -18.92 6.84
N LEU A 15 -2.29 -18.22 7.93
CA LEU A 15 -3.66 -17.80 8.25
C LEU A 15 -4.23 -16.82 7.22
N ALA A 16 -3.45 -15.81 6.84
CA ALA A 16 -3.86 -14.84 5.81
C ALA A 16 -4.11 -15.55 4.46
N ARG A 17 -3.23 -16.47 4.06
CA ARG A 17 -3.38 -17.27 2.85
C ARG A 17 -4.65 -18.08 2.85
N GLU A 18 -4.98 -18.74 3.97
CA GLU A 18 -6.22 -19.49 4.13
C GLU A 18 -7.43 -18.59 3.92
N ILE A 19 -7.52 -17.48 4.67
CA ILE A 19 -8.67 -16.56 4.60
C ILE A 19 -8.82 -15.96 3.19
N PHE A 20 -7.74 -15.45 2.59
CA PHE A 20 -7.81 -14.87 1.24
C PHE A 20 -8.14 -15.91 0.18
N THR A 21 -7.68 -17.17 0.33
CA THR A 21 -8.01 -18.23 -0.61
C THR A 21 -9.49 -18.58 -0.56
N ASP A 22 -10.07 -18.65 0.62
CA ASP A 22 -11.46 -19.04 0.82
C ASP A 22 -12.44 -17.91 0.47
N ARG A 23 -12.05 -16.65 0.73
CA ARG A 23 -12.94 -15.49 0.60
C ARG A 23 -12.82 -14.75 -0.72
N ALA A 24 -11.60 -14.55 -1.24
CA ALA A 24 -11.37 -13.78 -2.46
C ALA A 24 -11.48 -14.69 -3.71
N THR A 25 -12.66 -15.29 -3.91
CA THR A 25 -12.95 -16.06 -5.13
C THR A 25 -13.26 -15.13 -6.32
N PRO A 26 -13.09 -15.60 -7.58
CA PRO A 26 -13.41 -14.77 -8.76
C PRO A 26 -14.83 -14.23 -8.76
N GLU A 27 -15.81 -15.02 -8.26
CA GLU A 27 -17.20 -14.61 -8.13
C GLU A 27 -17.35 -13.48 -7.11
N ARG A 28 -16.70 -13.64 -5.94
CA ARG A 28 -16.76 -12.63 -4.87
C ARG A 28 -16.09 -11.32 -5.30
N LEU A 29 -14.95 -11.40 -5.98
CA LEU A 29 -14.27 -10.21 -6.52
C LEU A 29 -15.20 -9.42 -7.47
N ARG A 30 -15.90 -10.13 -8.37
CA ARG A 30 -16.86 -9.51 -9.31
C ARG A 30 -18.02 -8.83 -8.59
N GLU A 31 -18.55 -9.43 -7.53
CA GLU A 31 -19.59 -8.82 -6.70
C GLU A 31 -19.12 -7.52 -6.06
N VAL A 32 -17.92 -7.52 -5.46
CA VAL A 32 -17.35 -6.35 -4.81
C VAL A 32 -17.02 -5.25 -5.81
N GLU A 33 -16.44 -5.59 -6.96
CA GLU A 33 -16.12 -4.66 -8.06
C GLU A 33 -17.35 -3.90 -8.59
N THR A 34 -18.55 -4.37 -8.32
CA THR A 34 -19.82 -3.73 -8.73
C THR A 34 -20.59 -3.15 -7.53
N SER A 35 -20.12 -3.33 -6.31
CA SER A 35 -20.75 -2.78 -5.11
C SER A 35 -20.51 -1.25 -5.00
N PRO A 36 -21.35 -0.50 -4.29
CA PRO A 36 -21.19 0.95 -4.17
C PRO A 36 -19.89 1.38 -3.48
N ASP A 37 -19.48 0.66 -2.45
CA ASP A 37 -18.30 0.95 -1.62
C ASP A 37 -17.00 0.32 -2.14
N ARG A 38 -17.10 -0.61 -3.12
CA ARG A 38 -15.95 -1.27 -3.76
C ARG A 38 -14.98 -1.93 -2.76
N THR A 39 -15.45 -2.22 -1.54
CA THR A 39 -14.67 -2.83 -0.47
C THR A 39 -15.34 -4.11 0.00
N ASP A 40 -14.58 -5.18 0.17
CA ASP A 40 -15.07 -6.42 0.77
C ASP A 40 -15.14 -6.29 2.30
N THR A 41 -16.21 -5.67 2.78
CA THR A 41 -16.44 -5.46 4.23
C THR A 41 -16.55 -6.77 5.01
N PRO A 42 -17.17 -7.85 4.53
CA PRO A 42 -17.12 -9.16 5.20
C PRO A 42 -15.70 -9.72 5.34
N LEU A 43 -14.88 -9.66 4.27
CA LEU A 43 -13.48 -10.08 4.34
C LEU A 43 -12.68 -9.24 5.33
N TRP A 44 -12.88 -7.92 5.35
CA TRP A 44 -12.26 -7.03 6.35
C TRP A 44 -12.60 -7.46 7.78
N ALA A 45 -13.87 -7.78 8.06
CA ALA A 45 -14.31 -8.25 9.37
C ALA A 45 -13.73 -9.65 9.72
N ASP A 46 -13.58 -10.56 8.75
CA ASP A 46 -12.94 -11.85 8.95
C ASP A 46 -11.45 -11.70 9.31
N LEU A 47 -10.72 -10.80 8.62
CA LEU A 47 -9.32 -10.48 8.93
C LEU A 47 -9.17 -9.89 10.34
N ALA A 48 -10.07 -9.00 10.74
CA ALA A 48 -10.13 -8.43 12.08
C ALA A 48 -10.39 -9.52 13.15
N SER A 49 -11.42 -10.34 12.91
CA SER A 49 -11.80 -11.43 13.83
C SER A 49 -10.70 -12.47 14.01
N ALA A 50 -9.89 -12.69 12.97
CA ALA A 50 -8.72 -13.55 13.02
C ALA A 50 -7.51 -12.88 13.70
N GLY A 51 -7.64 -11.61 14.13
CA GLY A 51 -6.57 -10.83 14.79
C GLY A 51 -5.50 -10.30 13.84
N LEU A 52 -5.64 -10.46 12.52
CA LEU A 52 -4.60 -10.10 11.55
C LEU A 52 -4.39 -8.58 11.44
N LEU A 53 -5.45 -7.77 11.60
CA LEU A 53 -5.32 -6.31 11.61
C LEU A 53 -4.59 -5.84 12.87
N GLY A 54 -4.93 -6.42 14.03
CA GLY A 54 -4.28 -6.11 15.29
C GLY A 54 -2.83 -6.60 15.37
N ALA A 55 -2.49 -7.72 14.70
CA ALA A 55 -1.14 -8.29 14.73
C ALA A 55 -0.04 -7.30 14.30
N VAL A 56 -0.37 -6.38 13.41
CA VAL A 56 0.53 -5.34 12.90
C VAL A 56 0.83 -4.24 13.94
N LEU A 57 -0.14 -3.96 14.82
CA LEU A 57 -0.08 -2.85 15.79
C LEU A 57 0.81 -3.21 17.01
N PRO A 58 1.38 -2.21 17.71
CA PRO A 58 2.20 -2.46 18.89
C PRO A 58 1.45 -3.17 20.03
N GLU A 59 2.16 -3.95 20.83
CA GLU A 59 1.60 -4.68 21.98
C GLU A 59 0.91 -3.75 23.00
N GLN A 60 1.48 -2.58 23.25
CA GLN A 60 0.92 -1.58 24.15
C GLN A 60 -0.44 -1.02 23.69
N ASP A 61 -0.79 -1.20 22.42
CA ASP A 61 -2.07 -0.82 21.81
C ASP A 61 -2.98 -2.05 21.58
N GLY A 62 -2.62 -3.19 22.16
CA GLY A 62 -3.38 -4.43 22.07
C GLY A 62 -3.09 -5.27 20.83
N GLY A 63 -2.01 -4.98 20.11
CA GLY A 63 -1.54 -5.75 18.97
C GLY A 63 -0.51 -6.84 19.33
N ALA A 64 0.13 -7.42 18.31
CA ALA A 64 1.24 -8.37 18.48
C ALA A 64 2.62 -7.77 18.15
N GLY A 65 2.70 -6.50 17.76
CA GLY A 65 3.96 -5.81 17.54
C GLY A 65 4.70 -6.18 16.26
N LEU A 66 4.06 -6.86 15.30
CA LEU A 66 4.75 -7.34 14.09
C LEU A 66 5.07 -6.23 13.08
N GLY A 67 4.53 -5.03 13.25
CA GLY A 67 4.88 -3.84 12.49
C GLY A 67 4.83 -4.01 10.97
N MET A 68 5.77 -3.37 10.27
CA MET A 68 5.84 -3.42 8.79
C MET A 68 6.15 -4.83 8.26
N ALA A 69 6.84 -5.68 9.00
CA ALA A 69 7.11 -7.06 8.58
C ALA A 69 5.81 -7.89 8.53
N GLY A 70 4.99 -7.82 9.58
CA GLY A 70 3.67 -8.45 9.62
C GLY A 70 2.74 -7.90 8.53
N LEU A 71 2.71 -6.57 8.36
CA LEU A 71 1.94 -5.93 7.30
C LEU A 71 2.37 -6.41 5.91
N SER A 72 3.67 -6.49 5.63
CA SER A 72 4.18 -6.91 4.32
C SER A 72 3.78 -8.34 3.97
N VAL A 73 3.83 -9.25 4.93
CA VAL A 73 3.37 -10.64 4.75
C VAL A 73 1.87 -10.70 4.44
N LEU A 74 1.06 -9.92 5.17
CA LEU A 74 -0.38 -9.83 4.94
C LEU A 74 -0.71 -9.26 3.55
N LEU A 75 0.01 -8.22 3.14
CA LEU A 75 -0.15 -7.57 1.84
C LEU A 75 0.29 -8.45 0.67
N GLU A 76 1.33 -9.27 0.84
CA GLU A 76 1.74 -10.24 -0.18
C GLU A 76 0.62 -11.28 -0.43
N GLU A 77 -0.03 -11.79 0.62
CA GLU A 77 -1.15 -12.72 0.48
C GLU A 77 -2.41 -12.04 -0.10
N GLN A 78 -2.70 -10.79 0.27
CA GLN A 78 -3.75 -9.97 -0.37
C GLN A 78 -3.50 -9.83 -1.86
N GLY A 79 -2.28 -9.46 -2.26
CA GLY A 79 -1.89 -9.26 -3.66
C GLY A 79 -2.01 -10.54 -4.49
N ARG A 80 -1.71 -11.72 -3.93
CA ARG A 80 -1.87 -13.02 -4.62
C ARG A 80 -3.29 -13.27 -5.09
N ARG A 81 -4.27 -12.74 -4.36
CA ARG A 81 -5.70 -12.91 -4.62
C ARG A 81 -6.37 -11.65 -5.15
N VAL A 82 -5.62 -10.54 -5.23
CA VAL A 82 -6.13 -9.21 -5.61
C VAL A 82 -7.40 -8.86 -4.84
N ALA A 83 -7.35 -9.09 -3.52
CA ALA A 83 -8.52 -8.96 -2.65
C ALA A 83 -8.83 -7.48 -2.34
N PRO A 84 -10.06 -6.97 -2.60
CA PRO A 84 -10.40 -5.56 -2.51
C PRO A 84 -10.71 -5.13 -1.06
N VAL A 85 -9.66 -5.09 -0.24
CA VAL A 85 -9.69 -4.56 1.14
C VAL A 85 -8.58 -3.52 1.33
N PRO A 86 -8.82 -2.40 2.04
CA PRO A 86 -7.88 -1.28 2.11
C PRO A 86 -6.78 -1.48 3.16
N LEU A 87 -6.06 -2.61 3.12
CA LEU A 87 -5.07 -2.95 4.16
C LEU A 87 -3.92 -1.96 4.23
N TRP A 88 -3.26 -1.67 3.08
CA TRP A 88 -2.07 -0.83 3.12
C TRP A 88 -2.36 0.60 3.62
N PRO A 89 -3.39 1.33 3.15
CA PRO A 89 -3.62 2.68 3.62
C PRO A 89 -4.06 2.71 5.09
N ALA A 90 -4.90 1.76 5.50
CA ALA A 90 -5.42 1.71 6.85
C ALA A 90 -4.35 1.34 7.89
N LEU A 91 -3.53 0.32 7.60
CA LEU A 91 -2.54 -0.15 8.56
C LEU A 91 -1.28 0.72 8.59
N VAL A 92 -0.87 1.33 7.46
CA VAL A 92 0.20 2.35 7.48
C VAL A 92 -0.24 3.58 8.27
N ALA A 93 -1.51 4.02 8.12
CA ALA A 93 -2.06 5.09 8.96
C ALA A 93 -2.08 4.71 10.44
N GLY A 94 -2.47 3.47 10.77
CA GLY A 94 -2.43 2.93 12.13
C GLY A 94 -1.03 2.94 12.73
N LEU A 95 -0.02 2.48 12.00
CA LEU A 95 1.37 2.49 12.43
C LEU A 95 1.89 3.92 12.67
N ALA A 96 1.55 4.87 11.80
CA ALA A 96 1.91 6.28 11.99
C ALA A 96 1.32 6.87 13.27
N VAL A 97 0.04 6.59 13.55
CA VAL A 97 -0.60 7.06 14.79
C VAL A 97 -0.05 6.32 16.02
N ALA A 98 0.27 5.04 15.90
CA ALA A 98 0.90 4.28 16.99
C ALA A 98 2.27 4.84 17.39
N ALA A 99 3.08 5.27 16.41
CA ALA A 99 4.42 5.81 16.64
C ALA A 99 4.39 7.27 17.11
N HIS A 100 3.58 8.12 16.49
CA HIS A 100 3.66 9.58 16.62
C HIS A 100 2.40 10.23 17.20
N GLY A 101 1.30 9.48 17.32
CA GLY A 101 0.03 10.01 17.83
C GLY A 101 0.03 10.27 19.33
N THR A 102 -0.76 11.23 19.76
CA THR A 102 -1.05 11.45 21.18
C THR A 102 -1.77 10.23 21.79
N PRO A 103 -1.74 10.04 23.11
CA PRO A 103 -2.48 8.93 23.77
C PRO A 103 -3.98 8.91 23.38
N ARG A 104 -4.59 10.09 23.19
CA ARG A 104 -5.99 10.20 22.77
C ARG A 104 -6.17 9.68 21.33
N GLN A 105 -5.38 10.15 20.37
CA GLN A 105 -5.43 9.71 18.97
C GLN A 105 -5.21 8.20 18.84
N ARG A 106 -4.27 7.64 19.60
CA ARG A 106 -4.02 6.20 19.64
C ARG A 106 -5.25 5.43 20.13
N THR A 107 -5.86 5.86 21.24
CA THR A 107 -7.06 5.22 21.80
C THR A 107 -8.26 5.31 20.83
N GLU A 108 -8.47 6.47 20.19
CA GLU A 108 -9.59 6.70 19.28
C GLU A 108 -9.49 5.92 17.97
N LEU A 109 -8.26 5.71 17.46
CA LEU A 109 -8.07 5.10 16.15
C LEU A 109 -7.70 3.61 16.23
N LEU A 110 -6.73 3.21 17.08
CA LEU A 110 -6.10 1.90 16.99
C LEU A 110 -7.03 0.77 17.44
N ALA A 111 -7.83 0.97 18.47
CA ALA A 111 -8.78 -0.04 18.93
C ALA A 111 -9.83 -0.37 17.85
N GLY A 112 -10.38 0.65 17.21
CA GLY A 112 -11.35 0.47 16.12
C GLY A 112 -10.72 -0.16 14.86
N LEU A 113 -9.45 0.15 14.58
CA LEU A 113 -8.71 -0.45 13.48
C LEU A 113 -8.43 -1.94 13.73
N ALA A 114 -7.98 -2.29 14.94
CA ALA A 114 -7.70 -3.68 15.33
C ALA A 114 -8.97 -4.56 15.31
N SER A 115 -10.10 -4.03 15.79
CA SER A 115 -11.39 -4.74 15.78
C SER A 115 -12.08 -4.76 14.41
N GLY A 116 -11.61 -3.95 13.45
CA GLY A 116 -12.24 -3.80 12.14
C GLY A 116 -13.45 -2.84 12.11
N ASP A 117 -13.82 -2.25 13.26
CA ASP A 117 -14.98 -1.35 13.39
C ASP A 117 -14.74 0.03 12.76
N ALA A 118 -13.48 0.41 12.59
CA ALA A 118 -13.10 1.68 11.99
C ALA A 118 -11.94 1.50 11.00
N ARG A 119 -11.92 2.32 9.97
CA ARG A 119 -10.83 2.39 8.99
C ARG A 119 -10.23 3.79 9.01
N ALA A 120 -8.96 3.88 8.64
CA ALA A 120 -8.29 5.12 8.33
C ALA A 120 -7.76 5.06 6.90
N THR A 121 -7.45 6.22 6.31
CA THR A 121 -6.81 6.29 5.01
C THR A 121 -5.73 7.36 4.98
N LEU A 122 -4.95 7.40 3.88
CA LEU A 122 -3.81 8.28 3.69
C LEU A 122 -4.04 9.19 2.49
N ALA A 123 -3.90 10.49 2.68
CA ALA A 123 -3.96 11.50 1.64
C ALA A 123 -2.56 12.07 1.40
N LEU A 124 -1.75 11.36 0.60
CA LEU A 124 -0.35 11.65 0.34
C LEU A 124 -0.13 12.29 -1.03
N GLU A 125 -0.88 11.86 -2.05
CA GLU A 125 -0.70 12.30 -3.44
C GLU A 125 -1.36 13.65 -3.72
N GLU A 126 -0.79 14.39 -4.69
CA GLU A 126 -1.34 15.63 -5.23
C GLU A 126 -1.26 15.61 -6.76
N PHE A 127 -2.08 16.44 -7.44
CA PHE A 127 -2.10 16.48 -8.90
C PHE A 127 -0.78 16.97 -9.51
N GLY A 128 -0.40 16.41 -10.65
CA GLY A 128 0.81 16.77 -11.40
C GLY A 128 2.08 16.16 -10.80
N PRO A 129 3.24 16.62 -11.24
CA PRO A 129 4.52 16.16 -10.70
C PRO A 129 4.67 16.70 -9.28
N ALA A 130 4.20 15.93 -8.30
CA ALA A 130 4.27 16.26 -6.88
C ALA A 130 5.11 15.22 -6.16
N ASP A 131 5.97 15.69 -5.27
CA ASP A 131 6.71 14.85 -4.35
C ASP A 131 5.89 14.70 -3.06
N PRO A 132 5.54 13.48 -2.62
CA PRO A 132 4.82 13.28 -1.36
C PRO A 132 5.57 13.78 -0.12
N LEU A 133 6.90 13.95 -0.21
CA LEU A 133 7.74 14.54 0.83
C LEU A 133 7.69 16.07 0.87
N SER A 134 7.18 16.71 -0.18
CA SER A 134 7.08 18.16 -0.33
C SER A 134 5.67 18.58 -0.76
N PRO A 135 4.64 18.31 0.08
CA PRO A 135 3.26 18.57 -0.29
C PRO A 135 3.00 20.07 -0.51
N ARG A 136 2.15 20.38 -1.50
CA ARG A 136 1.68 21.75 -1.77
C ARG A 136 0.48 22.15 -0.93
N THR A 137 -0.28 21.18 -0.43
CA THR A 137 -1.29 21.41 0.61
C THR A 137 -0.63 22.08 1.80
N THR A 138 -1.21 23.14 2.32
CA THR A 138 -0.67 23.92 3.43
C THR A 138 -1.42 23.68 4.72
N ALA A 139 -0.73 23.79 5.84
CA ALA A 139 -1.31 23.78 7.18
C ALA A 139 -0.86 25.01 7.95
N VAL A 140 -1.81 25.71 8.58
CA VAL A 140 -1.55 26.85 9.45
C VAL A 140 -2.16 26.63 10.82
N PRO A 141 -1.51 27.06 11.92
CA PRO A 141 -2.08 26.94 13.26
C PRO A 141 -3.43 27.66 13.38
N ASP A 142 -4.42 27.00 13.98
CA ASP A 142 -5.69 27.64 14.32
C ASP A 142 -5.55 28.39 15.65
N GLY A 143 -5.34 29.70 15.57
CA GLY A 143 -5.17 30.57 16.73
C GLY A 143 -6.40 30.72 17.63
N THR A 144 -7.54 30.10 17.26
CA THR A 144 -8.78 30.14 18.04
C THR A 144 -8.94 28.95 18.99
N ALA A 145 -8.15 27.88 18.81
CA ALA A 145 -8.20 26.68 19.64
C ALA A 145 -7.55 26.92 21.02
N ARG A 146 -8.30 26.66 22.11
CA ARG A 146 -7.80 26.89 23.47
C ARG A 146 -7.23 25.65 24.16
N ASP A 147 -7.68 24.45 23.73
CA ASP A 147 -7.44 23.22 24.51
C ASP A 147 -6.54 22.17 23.82
N LEU A 148 -6.36 22.24 22.49
CA LEU A 148 -5.48 21.34 21.73
C LEU A 148 -4.90 22.09 20.53
N PRO A 149 -3.68 21.76 20.10
CA PRO A 149 -3.11 22.33 18.88
C PRO A 149 -3.97 21.90 17.68
N ARG A 150 -4.73 22.81 17.14
CA ARG A 150 -5.52 22.63 15.92
C ARG A 150 -4.88 23.39 14.78
N TRP A 151 -5.01 22.81 13.59
CA TRP A 151 -4.50 23.37 12.36
C TRP A 151 -5.62 23.49 11.33
N ARG A 152 -5.42 24.35 10.36
CA ARG A 152 -6.30 24.52 9.21
C ARG A 152 -5.57 24.10 7.95
N LEU A 153 -6.13 23.08 7.26
CA LEU A 153 -5.58 22.56 6.03
C LEU A 153 -6.24 23.23 4.82
N THR A 154 -5.42 23.60 3.83
CA THR A 154 -5.91 24.14 2.55
C THR A 154 -5.10 23.59 1.40
N GLY A 155 -5.78 23.01 0.41
CA GLY A 155 -5.18 22.39 -0.78
C GLY A 155 -6.03 21.27 -1.35
N THR A 156 -5.46 20.48 -2.25
CA THR A 156 -6.16 19.36 -2.87
C THR A 156 -5.27 18.12 -2.87
N LYS A 157 -5.80 17.01 -2.37
CA LYS A 157 -5.18 15.69 -2.43
C LYS A 157 -5.82 14.88 -3.55
N ALA A 158 -4.98 14.20 -4.30
CA ALA A 158 -5.39 13.35 -5.42
C ALA A 158 -5.42 11.88 -5.00
N VAL A 159 -6.32 11.12 -5.57
CA VAL A 159 -6.35 9.65 -5.52
C VAL A 159 -6.20 9.08 -4.09
N VAL A 160 -6.89 9.68 -3.12
CA VAL A 160 -6.95 9.16 -1.75
C VAL A 160 -7.58 7.77 -1.78
N PRO A 161 -6.87 6.69 -1.35
CA PRO A 161 -7.36 5.33 -1.49
C PRO A 161 -8.47 5.02 -0.48
N ALA A 162 -9.52 4.33 -0.92
CA ALA A 162 -10.63 3.82 -0.12
C ALA A 162 -11.16 4.82 0.93
N PRO A 163 -11.53 6.06 0.55
CA PRO A 163 -12.00 7.07 1.51
C PRO A 163 -13.38 6.76 2.06
N ASP A 164 -14.20 5.99 1.31
CA ASP A 164 -15.52 5.57 1.74
C ASP A 164 -15.43 4.65 2.96
N GLY A 165 -16.20 4.95 4.00
CA GLY A 165 -16.15 4.25 5.27
C GLY A 165 -14.89 4.45 6.12
N ALA A 166 -13.97 5.33 5.73
CA ALA A 166 -12.87 5.76 6.59
C ALA A 166 -13.42 6.73 7.65
N ARG A 167 -13.03 6.55 8.91
CA ARG A 167 -13.33 7.49 10.01
C ARG A 167 -12.33 8.62 10.11
N HIS A 168 -11.11 8.36 9.68
CA HIS A 168 -10.00 9.29 9.79
C HIS A 168 -9.17 9.30 8.50
N ILE A 169 -8.64 10.48 8.18
CA ILE A 169 -7.71 10.68 7.07
C ILE A 169 -6.43 11.28 7.62
N LEU A 170 -5.29 10.66 7.33
CA LEU A 170 -4.00 11.26 7.57
C LEU A 170 -3.56 12.03 6.33
N VAL A 171 -3.43 13.33 6.47
CA VAL A 171 -3.13 14.27 5.39
C VAL A 171 -1.73 14.83 5.56
N THR A 172 -0.89 14.77 4.53
CA THR A 172 0.38 15.48 4.51
C THR A 172 0.18 16.93 4.08
N ALA A 173 0.80 17.87 4.79
CA ALA A 173 0.75 19.29 4.45
C ALA A 173 2.04 20.00 4.87
N THR A 174 2.36 21.09 4.17
CA THR A 174 3.53 21.94 4.45
C THR A 174 3.18 22.99 5.49
N THR A 175 4.07 23.19 6.45
CA THR A 175 4.04 24.25 7.46
C THR A 175 5.31 25.11 7.40
N ASP A 176 5.37 26.21 8.16
CA ASP A 176 6.59 27.01 8.31
C ASP A 176 7.78 26.21 8.89
N ALA A 177 7.49 25.12 9.63
CA ALA A 177 8.50 24.23 10.23
C ALA A 177 8.91 23.07 9.30
N GLY A 178 8.26 22.92 8.16
CA GLY A 178 8.44 21.80 7.22
C GLY A 178 7.19 20.96 7.03
N PRO A 179 7.29 19.82 6.34
CA PRO A 179 6.17 18.90 6.15
C PRO A 179 5.66 18.34 7.48
N GLY A 180 4.36 18.23 7.63
CA GLY A 180 3.69 17.65 8.80
C GLY A 180 2.59 16.67 8.38
N LEU A 181 2.26 15.75 9.29
CA LEU A 181 1.16 14.81 9.16
C LEU A 181 0.00 15.26 10.04
N PHE A 182 -1.21 15.24 9.50
CA PHE A 182 -2.39 15.76 10.18
C PHE A 182 -3.56 14.78 10.11
N LEU A 183 -4.20 14.54 11.23
CA LEU A 183 -5.41 13.73 11.37
C LEU A 183 -6.63 14.62 11.16
N ALA A 184 -7.46 14.31 10.17
CA ALA A 184 -8.71 14.99 9.86
C ALA A 184 -9.87 13.98 9.80
N GLU A 185 -11.10 14.47 9.95
CA GLU A 185 -12.32 13.69 9.71
C GLU A 185 -12.74 13.87 8.24
N PRO A 186 -13.25 12.80 7.58
CA PRO A 186 -13.64 12.84 6.16
C PRO A 186 -14.74 13.86 5.82
N ASP A 187 -15.62 14.14 6.78
CA ASP A 187 -16.76 15.04 6.69
C ASP A 187 -16.57 16.36 7.46
N ALA A 188 -15.33 16.66 7.85
CA ALA A 188 -15.00 17.90 8.54
C ALA A 188 -15.42 19.13 7.72
N PRO A 189 -15.77 20.27 8.36
CA PRO A 189 -16.07 21.50 7.65
C PRO A 189 -14.93 21.90 6.70
N GLY A 190 -15.26 22.21 5.44
CA GLY A 190 -14.28 22.59 4.41
C GLY A 190 -13.70 21.39 3.65
N THR A 191 -14.22 20.17 3.85
CA THR A 191 -13.90 19.04 2.99
C THR A 191 -14.88 18.92 1.83
N THR A 192 -14.38 18.60 0.64
CA THR A 192 -15.18 18.24 -0.53
C THR A 192 -14.53 17.06 -1.23
N TRP A 193 -15.35 16.07 -1.61
CA TRP A 193 -14.90 14.85 -2.27
C TRP A 193 -15.41 14.77 -3.70
N GLU A 194 -14.52 14.35 -4.60
CA GLU A 194 -14.86 13.89 -5.94
C GLU A 194 -14.37 12.44 -6.07
N PHE A 195 -15.31 11.50 -6.10
CA PHE A 195 -14.99 10.06 -6.17
C PHE A 195 -14.76 9.60 -7.60
N ALA A 196 -13.82 8.68 -7.77
CA ALA A 196 -13.50 8.04 -9.04
C ALA A 196 -13.15 6.56 -8.84
N GLU A 197 -13.51 5.75 -9.84
CA GLU A 197 -13.09 4.36 -9.91
C GLU A 197 -11.67 4.28 -10.47
N THR A 198 -10.82 3.47 -9.84
CA THR A 198 -9.45 3.19 -10.31
C THR A 198 -9.41 1.99 -11.25
N THR A 199 -8.22 1.68 -11.78
CA THR A 199 -8.04 0.48 -12.62
C THR A 199 -8.22 -0.83 -11.85
N THR A 200 -8.10 -0.81 -10.52
CA THR A 200 -8.37 -1.96 -9.65
C THR A 200 -9.85 -2.13 -9.32
N HIS A 201 -10.70 -1.28 -9.86
CA HIS A 201 -12.12 -1.12 -9.52
C HIS A 201 -12.37 -0.62 -8.09
N ASP A 202 -11.33 -0.25 -7.34
CA ASP A 202 -11.47 0.40 -6.05
C ASP A 202 -12.03 1.82 -6.21
N LEU A 203 -12.72 2.29 -5.18
CA LEU A 203 -13.11 3.69 -5.07
C LEU A 203 -11.96 4.49 -4.49
N SER A 204 -11.56 5.56 -5.19
CA SER A 204 -10.66 6.58 -4.67
C SER A 204 -11.32 7.95 -4.69
N GLY A 205 -10.75 8.92 -3.99
CA GLY A 205 -11.31 10.27 -3.91
C GLY A 205 -10.26 11.35 -4.15
N HIS A 206 -10.67 12.42 -4.82
CA HIS A 206 -9.96 13.68 -4.79
C HIS A 206 -10.55 14.50 -3.64
N LEU A 207 -9.68 14.92 -2.71
CA LEU A 207 -10.07 15.63 -1.50
C LEU A 207 -9.64 17.10 -1.60
N THR A 208 -10.61 18.00 -1.67
CA THR A 208 -10.38 19.44 -1.53
C THR A 208 -10.57 19.85 -0.07
N LEU A 209 -9.62 20.63 0.44
CA LEU A 209 -9.54 21.13 1.81
C LEU A 209 -9.56 22.67 1.78
N GLU A 210 -10.54 23.29 2.44
CA GLU A 210 -10.70 24.74 2.50
C GLU A 210 -10.75 25.20 3.95
N GLY A 211 -9.58 25.38 4.57
CA GLY A 211 -9.47 25.68 5.99
C GLY A 211 -9.99 24.56 6.89
N THR A 212 -9.87 23.33 6.46
CA THR A 212 -10.35 22.12 7.16
C THR A 212 -9.63 21.92 8.49
N PRO A 213 -10.35 21.76 9.62
CA PRO A 213 -9.73 21.52 10.91
C PRO A 213 -9.06 20.16 10.96
N ALA A 214 -7.84 20.13 11.52
CA ALA A 214 -7.07 18.91 11.69
C ALA A 214 -6.18 18.98 12.93
N GLU A 215 -5.69 17.84 13.39
CA GLU A 215 -4.79 17.72 14.53
C GLU A 215 -3.44 17.14 14.05
N PRO A 216 -2.31 17.63 14.55
CA PRO A 216 -1.03 17.10 14.16
C PRO A 216 -0.83 15.67 14.71
N VAL A 217 -0.20 14.82 13.91
CA VAL A 217 0.35 13.53 14.33
C VAL A 217 1.87 13.68 14.29
N GLY A 218 2.51 13.61 15.44
CA GLY A 218 3.91 14.05 15.59
C GLY A 218 4.04 15.57 15.60
N THR A 219 5.23 16.04 15.29
CA THR A 219 5.56 17.48 15.21
C THR A 219 5.93 17.83 13.77
N PRO A 220 5.34 18.85 13.14
CA PRO A 220 5.73 19.25 11.79
C PRO A 220 7.25 19.46 11.66
N GLY A 221 7.87 18.87 10.63
CA GLY A 221 9.30 18.93 10.38
C GLY A 221 10.14 17.88 11.12
N ASP A 222 9.56 16.98 11.91
CA ASP A 222 10.28 15.96 12.70
C ASP A 222 10.66 14.67 11.93
N GLY A 223 10.26 14.56 10.65
CA GLY A 223 10.52 13.38 9.81
C GLY A 223 9.35 12.39 9.73
N THR A 224 8.26 12.60 10.47
CA THR A 224 7.07 11.72 10.44
C THR A 224 6.53 11.50 9.02
N VAL A 225 6.51 12.54 8.17
CA VAL A 225 6.04 12.40 6.77
C VAL A 225 6.94 11.47 5.97
N ALA A 226 8.27 11.58 6.13
CA ALA A 226 9.22 10.71 5.45
C ALA A 226 9.03 9.25 5.85
N GLU A 227 8.83 8.98 7.15
CA GLU A 227 8.55 7.63 7.65
C GLU A 227 7.26 7.05 7.05
N VAL A 228 6.16 7.82 7.03
CA VAL A 228 4.88 7.35 6.47
C VAL A 228 4.99 7.06 4.97
N VAL A 229 5.68 7.91 4.22
CA VAL A 229 5.92 7.70 2.78
C VAL A 229 6.79 6.45 2.55
N ARG A 230 7.83 6.26 3.35
CA ARG A 230 8.66 5.05 3.33
C ARG A 230 7.85 3.79 3.60
N HIS A 231 7.00 3.78 4.63
CA HIS A 231 6.11 2.67 4.94
C HIS A 231 5.10 2.41 3.79
N ALA A 232 4.58 3.45 3.16
CA ALA A 232 3.70 3.31 2.00
C ALA A 232 4.44 2.69 0.79
N PHE A 233 5.69 3.06 0.53
CA PHE A 233 6.51 2.44 -0.52
C PHE A 233 6.75 0.96 -0.27
N VAL A 234 7.11 0.58 0.95
CA VAL A 234 7.31 -0.82 1.36
C VAL A 234 6.00 -1.61 1.25
N ALA A 235 4.88 -1.03 1.69
CA ALA A 235 3.57 -1.65 1.60
C ALA A 235 3.13 -1.91 0.15
N LEU A 236 3.31 -0.92 -0.74
CA LEU A 236 3.01 -1.07 -2.16
C LEU A 236 3.90 -2.11 -2.83
N ALA A 237 5.20 -2.18 -2.45
CA ALA A 237 6.11 -3.21 -2.93
C ALA A 237 5.64 -4.61 -2.51
N ALA A 238 5.18 -4.78 -1.27
CA ALA A 238 4.67 -6.06 -0.76
C ALA A 238 3.41 -6.52 -1.52
N VAL A 239 2.44 -5.63 -1.74
CA VAL A 239 1.25 -5.96 -2.55
C VAL A 239 1.66 -6.40 -3.96
N GLN A 240 2.59 -5.66 -4.59
CA GLN A 240 3.01 -5.96 -5.96
C GLN A 240 3.72 -7.30 -6.09
N VAL A 241 4.54 -7.70 -5.10
CA VAL A 241 5.13 -9.06 -5.05
C VAL A 241 4.02 -10.10 -5.07
N GLY A 242 2.98 -9.93 -4.26
CA GLY A 242 1.82 -10.81 -4.23
C GLY A 242 1.07 -10.87 -5.56
N VAL A 243 0.78 -9.70 -6.13
CA VAL A 243 0.08 -9.59 -7.44
C VAL A 243 0.85 -10.32 -8.53
N ALA A 244 2.17 -10.12 -8.63
CA ALA A 244 3.00 -10.76 -9.63
C ALA A 244 3.10 -12.29 -9.42
N ASP A 245 3.24 -12.76 -8.17
CA ASP A 245 3.29 -14.18 -7.84
C ASP A 245 1.94 -14.87 -8.13
N GLY A 246 0.82 -14.25 -7.77
CA GLY A 246 -0.52 -14.73 -8.08
C GLY A 246 -0.74 -14.86 -9.59
N ALA A 247 -0.37 -13.84 -10.35
CA ALA A 247 -0.44 -13.84 -11.82
C ALA A 247 0.42 -14.97 -12.43
N LEU A 248 1.65 -15.16 -11.93
CA LEU A 248 2.55 -16.21 -12.41
C LEU A 248 1.96 -17.61 -12.20
N ARG A 249 1.27 -17.86 -11.08
CA ARG A 249 0.58 -19.12 -10.81
C ARG A 249 -0.53 -19.38 -11.81
N TYR A 250 -1.38 -18.39 -12.08
CA TYR A 250 -2.41 -18.50 -13.12
C TYR A 250 -1.80 -18.84 -14.49
N ALA A 251 -0.67 -18.22 -14.85
CA ALA A 251 0.02 -18.53 -16.10
C ALA A 251 0.55 -19.96 -16.12
N ALA A 252 1.20 -20.40 -15.04
CA ALA A 252 1.75 -21.74 -14.97
C ALA A 252 0.67 -22.83 -15.12
N ASP A 253 -0.48 -22.64 -14.48
CA ASP A 253 -1.59 -23.59 -14.55
C ASP A 253 -2.23 -23.57 -15.95
N HIS A 254 -2.57 -22.40 -16.48
CA HIS A 254 -3.13 -22.26 -17.82
C HIS A 254 -2.24 -22.90 -18.89
N LEU A 255 -0.94 -22.64 -18.86
CA LEU A 255 -0.01 -23.11 -19.89
C LEU A 255 0.29 -24.62 -19.81
N ARG A 256 0.09 -25.25 -18.64
CA ARG A 256 0.16 -26.71 -18.49
C ARG A 256 -1.02 -27.41 -19.12
N GLU A 257 -2.22 -26.82 -19.06
CA GLU A 257 -3.46 -27.39 -19.56
C GLU A 257 -3.70 -27.06 -21.04
N ARG A 258 -3.40 -25.81 -21.44
CA ARG A 258 -3.64 -25.32 -22.80
C ARG A 258 -2.69 -25.94 -23.79
N ALA A 259 -3.24 -26.70 -24.74
CA ALA A 259 -2.48 -27.32 -25.83
C ALA A 259 -2.67 -26.57 -27.17
N GLN A 260 -1.59 -26.36 -27.89
CA GLN A 260 -1.56 -25.87 -29.27
C GLN A 260 -0.39 -26.58 -30.00
N PHE A 261 -0.49 -26.72 -31.32
CA PHE A 261 0.51 -27.41 -32.12
C PHE A 261 0.81 -28.85 -31.63
N GLY A 262 -0.20 -29.53 -31.08
CA GLY A 262 -0.13 -30.92 -30.64
C GLY A 262 0.51 -31.16 -29.25
N ARG A 263 0.77 -30.11 -28.46
CA ARG A 263 1.37 -30.22 -27.11
C ARG A 263 1.01 -29.06 -26.21
N PRO A 264 1.15 -29.20 -24.86
CA PRO A 264 0.92 -28.10 -23.90
C PRO A 264 1.82 -26.90 -24.19
N LEU A 265 1.29 -25.68 -24.02
CA LEU A 265 2.06 -24.42 -24.23
C LEU A 265 3.28 -24.33 -23.32
N ALA A 266 3.21 -24.85 -22.09
CA ALA A 266 4.34 -24.90 -21.17
C ALA A 266 5.58 -25.66 -21.69
N THR A 267 5.45 -26.43 -22.76
CA THR A 267 6.57 -27.17 -23.38
C THR A 267 7.36 -26.35 -24.41
N PHE A 268 6.88 -25.16 -24.74
CA PHE A 268 7.58 -24.28 -25.69
C PHE A 268 8.63 -23.43 -24.97
N GLN A 269 9.87 -23.48 -25.48
CA GLN A 269 11.00 -22.81 -24.87
C GLN A 269 10.79 -21.27 -24.73
N ALA A 270 10.18 -20.64 -25.75
CA ALA A 270 9.89 -19.20 -25.69
C ALA A 270 8.92 -18.83 -24.53
N VAL A 271 7.98 -19.71 -24.19
CA VAL A 271 7.05 -19.55 -23.07
C VAL A 271 7.80 -19.78 -21.74
N GLN A 272 8.61 -20.84 -21.67
CA GLN A 272 9.41 -21.16 -20.47
C GLN A 272 10.35 -19.99 -20.10
N HIS A 273 11.00 -19.37 -21.07
CA HIS A 273 11.90 -18.23 -20.83
C HIS A 273 11.12 -17.03 -20.27
N GLN A 274 9.94 -16.71 -20.81
CA GLN A 274 9.12 -15.62 -20.30
C GLN A 274 8.69 -15.84 -18.85
N LEU A 275 8.28 -17.09 -18.49
CA LEU A 275 7.92 -17.40 -17.10
C LEU A 275 9.14 -17.41 -16.17
N ALA A 276 10.31 -17.86 -16.67
CA ALA A 276 11.55 -17.79 -15.90
C ALA A 276 11.97 -16.36 -15.61
N ASP A 277 11.87 -15.45 -16.61
CA ASP A 277 12.11 -14.01 -16.39
C ASP A 277 11.13 -13.43 -15.35
N CYS A 278 9.84 -13.77 -15.42
CA CYS A 278 8.87 -13.36 -14.41
C CYS A 278 9.25 -13.86 -13.00
N TYR A 279 9.69 -15.12 -12.88
CA TYR A 279 10.15 -15.67 -11.62
C TYR A 279 11.34 -14.92 -11.04
N VAL A 280 12.34 -14.62 -11.88
CA VAL A 280 13.54 -13.84 -11.50
C VAL A 280 13.15 -12.42 -11.06
N ASP A 281 12.25 -11.77 -11.80
CA ASP A 281 11.75 -10.44 -11.46
C ASP A 281 11.03 -10.44 -10.09
N ILE A 282 10.18 -11.44 -9.82
CA ILE A 282 9.47 -11.60 -8.53
C ILE A 282 10.46 -11.84 -7.38
N ASP A 283 11.47 -12.67 -7.60
CA ASP A 283 12.53 -12.91 -6.60
C ASP A 283 13.31 -11.62 -6.28
N ALA A 284 13.66 -10.85 -7.30
CA ALA A 284 14.34 -9.57 -7.12
C ALA A 284 13.49 -8.56 -6.34
N MET A 285 12.17 -8.48 -6.64
CA MET A 285 11.24 -7.66 -5.87
C MET A 285 11.18 -8.12 -4.40
N ARG A 286 11.12 -9.42 -4.15
CA ARG A 286 11.07 -9.97 -2.78
C ARG A 286 12.35 -9.70 -2.00
N VAL A 287 13.52 -9.89 -2.60
CA VAL A 287 14.81 -9.61 -1.95
C VAL A 287 14.95 -8.13 -1.60
N THR A 288 14.57 -7.22 -2.50
CA THR A 288 14.63 -5.77 -2.23
C THR A 288 13.59 -5.33 -1.20
N LEU A 289 12.41 -5.95 -1.17
CA LEU A 289 11.42 -5.75 -0.10
C LEU A 289 11.98 -6.15 1.27
N TRP A 290 12.59 -7.34 1.37
CA TRP A 290 13.22 -7.80 2.61
C TRP A 290 14.37 -6.89 3.05
N GLN A 291 15.17 -6.40 2.12
CA GLN A 291 16.21 -5.42 2.40
C GLN A 291 15.61 -4.12 2.97
N ALA A 292 14.49 -3.64 2.44
CA ALA A 292 13.83 -2.46 2.95
C ALA A 292 13.26 -2.66 4.37
N LEU A 293 12.72 -3.84 4.66
CA LEU A 293 12.26 -4.20 6.01
C LEU A 293 13.42 -4.29 7.01
N ASP A 294 14.52 -4.93 6.63
CA ASP A 294 15.73 -5.05 7.47
C ASP A 294 16.34 -3.67 7.76
N ALA A 295 16.38 -2.78 6.77
CA ALA A 295 16.90 -1.42 6.91
C ALA A 295 16.08 -0.53 7.86
N THR A 296 14.86 -0.91 8.22
CA THR A 296 14.03 -0.22 9.22
C THR A 296 14.11 -0.84 10.61
N ALA A 297 14.86 -1.94 10.79
CA ALA A 297 15.09 -2.57 12.09
C ALA A 297 16.07 -1.75 12.93
N GLU A 298 15.78 -1.61 14.23
CA GLU A 298 16.64 -0.85 15.16
C GLU A 298 17.97 -1.55 15.46
N PRO A 299 19.13 -0.84 15.52
CA PRO A 299 19.27 0.59 15.21
C PRO A 299 19.34 0.84 13.69
N PHE A 300 18.59 1.81 13.18
CA PHE A 300 18.55 2.08 11.75
C PHE A 300 19.07 3.48 11.38
N ASP A 301 19.58 3.62 10.15
CA ASP A 301 19.91 4.90 9.51
C ASP A 301 18.74 5.29 8.59
N ALA A 302 18.14 6.46 8.83
CA ALA A 302 16.98 6.92 8.07
C ALA A 302 17.28 7.05 6.56
N ALA A 303 18.49 7.50 6.19
CA ALA A 303 18.87 7.63 4.79
C ALA A 303 19.07 6.28 4.10
N ASP A 304 19.59 5.26 4.83
CA ASP A 304 19.69 3.90 4.33
C ASP A 304 18.30 3.27 4.17
N ALA A 305 17.41 3.48 5.13
CA ALA A 305 16.03 3.01 5.08
C ALA A 305 15.24 3.65 3.91
N ASP A 306 15.40 4.95 3.68
CA ASP A 306 14.76 5.65 2.56
C ASP A 306 15.27 5.14 1.20
N ARG A 307 16.59 4.90 1.07
CA ARG A 307 17.17 4.30 -0.14
C ARG A 307 16.65 2.89 -0.38
N ALA A 308 16.63 2.05 0.64
CA ALA A 308 16.15 0.68 0.54
C ALA A 308 14.67 0.62 0.15
N ALA A 309 13.83 1.46 0.75
CA ALA A 309 12.40 1.56 0.41
C ALA A 309 12.17 2.03 -1.03
N LEU A 310 12.93 3.02 -1.50
CA LEU A 310 12.86 3.47 -2.90
C LEU A 310 13.34 2.41 -3.89
N VAL A 311 14.38 1.64 -3.56
CA VAL A 311 14.82 0.51 -4.38
C VAL A 311 13.73 -0.55 -4.47
N ALA A 312 13.11 -0.93 -3.34
CA ALA A 312 12.00 -1.88 -3.33
C ALA A 312 10.80 -1.36 -4.12
N LYS A 313 10.44 -0.08 -3.97
CA LYS A 313 9.35 0.56 -4.72
C LYS A 313 9.64 0.57 -6.22
N TRP A 314 10.85 0.93 -6.64
CA TRP A 314 11.24 0.92 -8.05
C TRP A 314 11.14 -0.47 -8.67
N TRP A 315 11.69 -1.49 -8.00
CA TRP A 315 11.58 -2.88 -8.46
C TRP A 315 10.12 -3.31 -8.58
N ALA A 316 9.28 -3.00 -7.59
CA ALA A 316 7.86 -3.28 -7.63
C ALA A 316 7.16 -2.58 -8.80
N THR A 317 7.51 -1.31 -9.05
CA THR A 317 6.92 -0.51 -10.12
C THR A 317 7.34 -1.03 -11.50
N GLU A 318 8.63 -1.23 -11.74
CA GLU A 318 9.18 -1.59 -13.05
C GLU A 318 9.02 -3.09 -13.34
N ALA A 319 9.59 -3.94 -12.48
CA ALA A 319 9.57 -5.38 -12.69
C ALA A 319 8.18 -5.98 -12.49
N GLY A 320 7.42 -5.48 -11.51
CA GLY A 320 6.05 -5.92 -11.28
C GLY A 320 5.13 -5.63 -12.46
N LEU A 321 5.22 -4.42 -13.04
CA LEU A 321 4.46 -4.07 -14.24
C LEU A 321 4.86 -4.94 -15.43
N ASN A 322 6.17 -5.13 -15.65
CA ASN A 322 6.69 -5.98 -16.73
C ASN A 322 6.22 -7.43 -16.57
N THR A 323 6.21 -7.96 -15.35
CA THR A 323 5.74 -9.31 -15.04
C THR A 323 4.27 -9.48 -15.43
N VAL A 324 3.37 -8.60 -14.98
CA VAL A 324 1.93 -8.74 -15.30
C VAL A 324 1.65 -8.56 -16.79
N HIS A 325 2.42 -7.72 -17.51
CA HIS A 325 2.35 -7.61 -18.96
C HIS A 325 2.76 -8.90 -19.69
N ARG A 326 3.88 -9.53 -19.29
CA ARG A 326 4.33 -10.81 -19.85
C ARG A 326 3.31 -11.92 -19.61
N ILE A 327 2.75 -11.96 -18.39
CA ILE A 327 1.73 -12.94 -18.02
C ILE A 327 0.45 -12.75 -18.84
N GLN A 328 0.00 -11.51 -19.00
CA GLN A 328 -1.12 -11.17 -19.89
C GLN A 328 -0.86 -11.67 -21.32
N HIS A 329 0.35 -11.42 -21.81
CA HIS A 329 0.76 -11.81 -23.18
C HIS A 329 0.74 -13.34 -23.39
N VAL A 330 1.25 -14.13 -22.45
CA VAL A 330 1.31 -15.60 -22.60
C VAL A 330 -0.08 -16.26 -22.48
N HIS A 331 -1.06 -15.61 -21.90
CA HIS A 331 -2.45 -16.06 -21.92
C HIS A 331 -3.12 -15.84 -23.28
N GLY A 332 -2.63 -14.89 -24.07
CA GLY A 332 -3.29 -14.49 -25.34
C GLY A 332 -4.66 -13.86 -25.11
N GLY A 333 -5.62 -14.12 -25.97
CA GLY A 333 -6.95 -13.49 -25.91
C GLY A 333 -7.73 -13.72 -24.62
N ILE A 334 -7.56 -14.87 -23.96
CA ILE A 334 -8.24 -15.14 -22.68
C ILE A 334 -7.72 -14.26 -21.54
N GLY A 335 -6.49 -13.75 -21.65
CA GLY A 335 -5.92 -12.86 -20.64
C GLY A 335 -6.66 -11.53 -20.47
N VAL A 336 -7.36 -11.06 -21.52
CA VAL A 336 -8.17 -9.82 -21.49
C VAL A 336 -9.67 -10.09 -21.28
N ASP A 337 -10.05 -11.35 -21.12
CA ASP A 337 -11.42 -11.75 -20.83
C ASP A 337 -11.77 -11.40 -19.38
N VAL A 338 -12.83 -10.61 -19.16
CA VAL A 338 -13.27 -10.19 -17.82
C VAL A 338 -13.81 -11.34 -16.97
N ASP A 339 -14.16 -12.47 -17.58
CA ASP A 339 -14.58 -13.65 -16.88
C ASP A 339 -13.38 -14.52 -16.42
N TYR A 340 -12.19 -14.30 -16.98
CA TYR A 340 -10.97 -15.00 -16.58
C TYR A 340 -10.15 -14.20 -15.57
N PRO A 341 -9.75 -14.76 -14.41
CA PRO A 341 -9.26 -13.98 -13.27
C PRO A 341 -7.99 -13.15 -13.50
N VAL A 342 -7.12 -13.55 -14.44
CA VAL A 342 -5.76 -12.96 -14.58
C VAL A 342 -5.77 -11.48 -14.96
N HIS A 343 -6.81 -10.97 -15.65
CA HIS A 343 -6.92 -9.56 -16.01
C HIS A 343 -6.86 -8.64 -14.79
N ARG A 344 -7.36 -9.10 -13.63
CA ARG A 344 -7.33 -8.33 -12.38
C ARG A 344 -5.89 -8.09 -11.89
N HIS A 345 -5.04 -9.12 -11.98
CA HIS A 345 -3.62 -8.96 -11.63
C HIS A 345 -2.92 -7.93 -12.52
N PHE A 346 -3.27 -7.91 -13.81
CA PHE A 346 -2.78 -6.90 -14.73
C PHE A 346 -3.22 -5.48 -14.32
N LEU A 347 -4.48 -5.30 -14.00
CA LEU A 347 -5.05 -4.01 -13.59
C LEU A 347 -4.45 -3.52 -12.26
N TRP A 348 -4.30 -4.42 -11.27
CA TRP A 348 -3.64 -4.13 -10.00
C TRP A 348 -2.18 -3.75 -10.19
N GLY A 349 -1.43 -4.52 -10.98
CA GLY A 349 -0.04 -4.20 -11.29
C GLY A 349 0.11 -2.82 -11.93
N LYS A 350 -0.81 -2.43 -12.82
CA LYS A 350 -0.83 -1.07 -13.40
C LYS A 350 -1.13 0.01 -12.37
N GLN A 351 -2.10 -0.20 -11.49
CA GLN A 351 -2.45 0.77 -10.44
C GLN A 351 -1.25 1.00 -9.52
N ILE A 352 -0.69 -0.08 -8.98
CA ILE A 352 0.43 -0.02 -8.03
C ILE A 352 1.66 0.66 -8.67
N SER A 353 1.92 0.38 -9.96
CA SER A 353 3.06 0.96 -10.67
C SER A 353 2.99 2.47 -10.86
N SER A 354 1.84 3.10 -10.66
CA SER A 354 1.64 4.55 -10.75
C SER A 354 1.38 5.22 -9.40
N THR A 355 1.03 4.46 -8.38
CA THR A 355 0.71 4.99 -7.04
C THR A 355 1.96 5.56 -6.36
N LEU A 356 1.88 6.78 -5.85
CA LEU A 356 2.97 7.55 -5.23
C LEU A 356 4.16 7.83 -6.19
N GLY A 357 3.91 7.83 -7.49
CA GLY A 357 4.89 8.02 -8.55
C GLY A 357 5.24 6.71 -9.27
N GLY A 358 5.69 6.84 -10.52
CA GLY A 358 6.16 5.73 -11.35
C GLY A 358 7.66 5.54 -11.27
N ALA A 359 8.18 4.50 -11.96
CA ALA A 359 9.60 4.11 -11.93
C ALA A 359 10.57 5.28 -12.21
N GLY A 360 10.21 6.21 -13.11
CA GLY A 360 11.03 7.40 -13.39
C GLY A 360 11.15 8.33 -12.18
N ALA A 361 10.05 8.60 -11.48
CA ALA A 361 10.04 9.43 -10.29
C ALA A 361 10.79 8.76 -9.11
N ASP A 362 10.69 7.43 -8.99
CA ASP A 362 11.41 6.68 -7.97
C ASP A 362 12.93 6.76 -8.19
N LEU A 363 13.41 6.66 -9.45
CA LEU A 363 14.82 6.83 -9.80
C LEU A 363 15.32 8.26 -9.59
N GLU A 364 14.50 9.28 -9.89
CA GLU A 364 14.84 10.68 -9.63
C GLU A 364 15.06 10.92 -8.14
N ARG A 365 14.11 10.49 -7.29
CA ARG A 365 14.24 10.58 -5.83
C ARG A 365 15.45 9.82 -5.29
N LEU A 366 15.72 8.62 -5.81
CA LEU A 366 16.90 7.85 -5.44
C LEU A 366 18.19 8.58 -5.83
N GLY A 367 18.24 9.19 -7.02
CA GLY A 367 19.35 10.03 -7.48
C GLY A 367 19.61 11.21 -6.55
N ASP A 368 18.56 11.90 -6.09
CA ASP A 368 18.65 13.00 -5.15
C ASP A 368 19.23 12.58 -3.79
N LEU A 369 18.77 11.45 -3.23
CA LEU A 369 19.30 10.89 -1.99
C LEU A 369 20.80 10.52 -2.11
N LEU A 370 21.22 9.93 -3.23
CA LEU A 370 22.62 9.57 -3.45
C LEU A 370 23.53 10.80 -3.59
N THR A 371 23.04 11.86 -4.23
CA THR A 371 23.82 13.10 -4.39
C THR A 371 23.91 13.89 -3.09
N ALA A 372 22.86 13.95 -2.28
CA ALA A 372 22.87 14.60 -0.97
C ALA A 372 23.88 13.93 -0.01
N GLY A 373 24.00 12.60 -0.02
CA GLY A 373 24.96 11.85 0.81
C GLY A 373 26.43 12.05 0.41
N THR A 374 26.71 12.45 -0.85
CA THR A 374 28.09 12.67 -1.31
C THR A 374 28.63 14.07 -0.97
N VAL A 375 27.77 15.02 -0.60
CA VAL A 375 28.17 16.39 -0.25
C VAL A 375 28.59 16.50 1.23
N THR A 376 28.26 15.54 2.05
CA THR A 376 28.52 15.52 3.52
C THR A 376 29.72 14.64 3.92
N SER A 377 30.40 13.99 2.99
CA SER A 377 31.62 13.21 3.19
C SER A 377 32.84 13.97 2.62
#